data_5429feccefdac7c5e7ab8b4e878b4c7f
#
_entry.id   5429feccefdac7c5e7ab8b4e878b4c7f
#
_cell.length_a   1.000
_cell.length_b   1.000
_cell.length_c   1.000
_cell.angle_alpha   90.00
_cell.angle_beta   90.00
_cell.angle_gamma   90.00
#
_symmetry.space_group_name_H-M   'P 1'
#
loop_
_entity.id
_entity.type
_entity.pdbx_description
1 polymer ?
#
loop_
_entity_poly.entity_id
_entity_poly.type
_entity_poly.pdbx_seq_one_letter_code
_entity_poly.pdbx_strand_id
1 'polypeptide(L)'
;MHDLVIRHGQLITPAGPIFADLAVDQDRIAAFGAQLNADRSIDASGCYVIPGGVDCHVHLQMQLGGRTSTDSFETGTVAAACGGTTTVVDFTDPQPEQPLMEALRARRSEAGGRVAIDYGLHMTIPTWHAAAEDRLHDLPAAVAAGCATFKLYQAYDRMQLDDVALLRTMRAIASAGGGVVLHSETGPLLDQLRAEAVAAGRRKPIWHERTRPARLEASAVQRAAEIAALAGCPLHIFHVGAAESLAQVAASRQRALDITAETCPHYLLLTASEHLAASDGHLYICAPPLRSPADQDALWRALHDGSIDIVSTDHCPWTRSEKQQSSFADVPGGLPGIEARLALVHHFGVNERDLPLTAWVSACCTAPARRMGLYRKGALLPGYDADIVIFDPKRKKTIRAGHLNEAAGWTPYEGLDVVGWPRTVLLRGMEIVRDEMFVGKPSQGCYQNRDLNS
;
A
#
# COMPACT_ATOMS: atom_id res chain seq x y z
N MET A 1 5.48 -29.61 -22.87
CA MET A 1 6.66 -28.74 -22.76
C MET A 1 6.10 -27.36 -22.41
N HIS A 2 6.62 -26.73 -21.36
CA HIS A 2 6.14 -25.45 -20.90
C HIS A 2 6.83 -24.28 -21.62
N ASP A 3 6.26 -23.08 -21.59
CA ASP A 3 6.86 -21.89 -22.23
C ASP A 3 8.09 -21.40 -21.46
N LEU A 4 8.02 -21.46 -20.11
CA LEU A 4 9.08 -21.03 -19.22
C LEU A 4 9.14 -21.93 -17.97
N VAL A 5 10.36 -22.23 -17.48
CA VAL A 5 10.57 -22.83 -16.15
C VAL A 5 11.57 -22.02 -15.36
N ILE A 6 11.20 -21.69 -14.12
CA ILE A 6 12.10 -21.12 -13.11
C ILE A 6 12.65 -22.30 -12.30
N ARG A 7 14.01 -22.45 -12.28
CA ARG A 7 14.71 -23.61 -11.73
C ARG A 7 15.50 -23.28 -10.48
N HIS A 8 15.70 -24.29 -9.64
CA HIS A 8 16.65 -24.31 -8.51
C HIS A 8 16.37 -23.24 -7.44
N GLY A 9 15.23 -22.54 -7.49
CA GLY A 9 14.85 -21.57 -6.48
C GLY A 9 14.14 -22.23 -5.29
N GLN A 10 14.12 -21.51 -4.17
CA GLN A 10 13.24 -21.83 -3.06
C GLN A 10 11.91 -21.08 -3.23
N LEU A 11 10.85 -21.79 -3.57
CA LEU A 11 9.52 -21.22 -3.74
C LEU A 11 8.89 -20.95 -2.38
N ILE A 12 8.44 -19.73 -2.13
CA ILE A 12 7.70 -19.38 -0.91
C ILE A 12 6.21 -19.42 -1.23
N THR A 13 5.58 -20.55 -0.92
CA THR A 13 4.16 -20.79 -1.15
C THR A 13 3.32 -20.48 0.08
N PRO A 14 1.99 -20.33 -0.03
CA PRO A 14 1.13 -20.18 1.15
C PRO A 14 1.22 -21.35 2.16
N ALA A 15 1.59 -22.54 1.69
CA ALA A 15 1.81 -23.72 2.54
C ALA A 15 3.22 -23.80 3.16
N GLY A 16 4.11 -22.89 2.79
CA GLY A 16 5.48 -22.83 3.28
C GLY A 16 6.52 -22.88 2.16
N PRO A 17 7.82 -22.79 2.52
CA PRO A 17 8.93 -22.86 1.56
C PRO A 17 9.10 -24.29 1.02
N ILE A 18 9.26 -24.41 -0.30
CA ILE A 18 9.56 -25.69 -0.98
C ILE A 18 10.68 -25.50 -2.00
N PHE A 19 11.46 -26.58 -2.26
CA PHE A 19 12.41 -26.62 -3.38
C PHE A 19 11.77 -27.37 -4.55
N ALA A 20 11.43 -26.65 -5.61
CA ALA A 20 10.84 -27.19 -6.83
C ALA A 20 11.11 -26.25 -8.01
N ASP A 21 11.03 -26.78 -9.23
CA ASP A 21 10.91 -25.96 -10.42
C ASP A 21 9.47 -25.42 -10.52
N LEU A 22 9.31 -24.20 -11.05
CA LEU A 22 8.02 -23.57 -11.31
C LEU A 22 7.84 -23.39 -12.82
N ALA A 23 6.80 -24.00 -13.38
CA ALA A 23 6.46 -23.87 -14.79
C ALA A 23 5.42 -22.77 -15.02
N VAL A 24 5.59 -22.07 -16.13
CA VAL A 24 4.67 -21.04 -16.63
C VAL A 24 4.26 -21.39 -18.04
N ASP A 25 2.96 -21.32 -18.31
CA ASP A 25 2.37 -21.43 -19.65
C ASP A 25 1.56 -20.16 -19.91
N GLN A 26 1.88 -19.50 -21.01
CA GLN A 26 1.32 -18.19 -21.35
C GLN A 26 1.50 -17.16 -20.23
N ASP A 27 0.42 -16.74 -19.61
CA ASP A 27 0.38 -15.73 -18.54
C ASP A 27 0.19 -16.35 -17.14
N ARG A 28 0.22 -17.72 -17.00
CA ARG A 28 -0.19 -18.45 -15.80
C ARG A 28 0.90 -19.32 -15.23
N ILE A 29 0.90 -19.45 -13.89
CA ILE A 29 1.60 -20.53 -13.23
C ILE A 29 0.90 -21.84 -13.60
N ALA A 30 1.65 -22.77 -14.21
CA ALA A 30 1.10 -24.04 -14.70
C ALA A 30 1.26 -25.17 -13.68
N ALA A 31 2.48 -25.34 -13.15
CA ALA A 31 2.79 -26.46 -12.27
C ALA A 31 4.04 -26.19 -11.41
N PHE A 32 4.17 -27.00 -10.35
CA PHE A 32 5.42 -27.19 -9.62
C PHE A 32 5.88 -28.63 -9.79
N GLY A 33 7.18 -28.86 -9.87
CA GLY A 33 7.72 -30.21 -10.02
C GLY A 33 9.23 -30.27 -10.01
N ALA A 34 9.77 -31.44 -10.28
CA ALA A 34 11.20 -31.62 -10.48
C ALA A 34 11.48 -31.86 -11.96
N GLN A 35 12.54 -31.26 -12.49
CA GLN A 35 13.01 -31.47 -13.87
C GLN A 35 11.93 -31.19 -14.95
N LEU A 36 11.17 -30.12 -14.78
CA LEU A 36 10.15 -29.71 -15.75
C LEU A 36 10.80 -29.28 -17.07
N ASN A 37 10.22 -29.67 -18.22
CA ASN A 37 10.72 -29.31 -19.55
C ASN A 37 10.05 -28.03 -20.07
N ALA A 38 10.85 -27.09 -20.59
CA ALA A 38 10.37 -25.83 -21.14
C ALA A 38 11.24 -25.35 -22.32
N ASP A 39 10.69 -24.43 -23.12
CA ASP A 39 11.40 -23.76 -24.20
C ASP A 39 12.46 -22.77 -23.68
N ARG A 40 12.16 -22.13 -22.53
CA ARG A 40 13.07 -21.19 -21.84
C ARG A 40 13.20 -21.58 -20.37
N SER A 41 14.33 -21.21 -19.77
CA SER A 41 14.48 -21.36 -18.32
C SER A 41 15.22 -20.15 -17.71
N ILE A 42 14.87 -19.86 -16.46
CA ILE A 42 15.55 -18.87 -15.62
C ILE A 42 16.13 -19.62 -14.42
N ASP A 43 17.43 -19.44 -14.19
CA ASP A 43 18.09 -20.00 -13.00
C ASP A 43 17.87 -19.09 -11.79
N ALA A 44 17.23 -19.65 -10.76
CA ALA A 44 16.97 -19.00 -9.48
C ALA A 44 17.83 -19.58 -8.34
N SER A 45 18.96 -20.22 -8.68
CA SER A 45 19.87 -20.81 -7.67
C SER A 45 20.23 -19.80 -6.59
N GLY A 46 20.03 -20.19 -5.33
CA GLY A 46 20.29 -19.36 -4.15
C GLY A 46 19.32 -18.23 -3.90
N CYS A 47 18.25 -18.11 -4.70
CA CYS A 47 17.21 -17.10 -4.57
C CYS A 47 15.91 -17.68 -4.00
N TYR A 48 15.10 -16.80 -3.41
CA TYR A 48 13.69 -17.06 -3.18
C TYR A 48 12.91 -16.77 -4.48
N VAL A 49 11.93 -17.60 -4.75
CA VAL A 49 10.91 -17.34 -5.76
C VAL A 49 9.63 -17.02 -5.01
N ILE A 50 9.15 -15.80 -5.12
CA ILE A 50 7.96 -15.31 -4.42
C ILE A 50 6.94 -14.79 -5.42
N PRO A 51 5.66 -14.70 -5.08
CA PRO A 51 4.69 -14.02 -5.93
C PRO A 51 5.04 -12.54 -6.05
N GLY A 52 4.58 -11.92 -7.12
CA GLY A 52 4.68 -10.47 -7.28
C GLY A 52 4.04 -9.73 -6.12
N GLY A 53 4.73 -8.69 -5.64
CA GLY A 53 4.23 -7.80 -4.60
C GLY A 53 2.94 -7.10 -5.02
N VAL A 54 2.01 -6.94 -4.07
CA VAL A 54 0.81 -6.13 -4.24
C VAL A 54 0.88 -4.95 -3.26
N ASP A 55 0.89 -3.73 -3.77
CA ASP A 55 0.85 -2.53 -2.96
C ASP A 55 -0.52 -1.87 -3.09
N CYS A 56 -1.32 -2.02 -2.04
CA CYS A 56 -2.70 -1.58 -2.07
C CYS A 56 -2.92 -0.13 -1.62
N HIS A 57 -1.85 0.67 -1.49
CA HIS A 57 -1.96 2.04 -1.06
C HIS A 57 -0.84 2.90 -1.67
N VAL A 58 -1.13 3.52 -2.81
CA VAL A 58 -0.19 4.42 -3.50
C VAL A 58 -0.93 5.65 -4.02
N HIS A 59 -0.24 6.78 -4.12
CA HIS A 59 -0.77 8.06 -4.60
C HIS A 59 0.08 8.57 -5.77
N LEU A 60 -0.07 7.91 -6.92
CA LEU A 60 0.65 8.29 -8.14
C LEU A 60 -0.03 9.48 -8.80
N GLN A 61 0.73 10.52 -9.14
CA GLN A 61 0.21 11.70 -9.85
C GLN A 61 -1.03 12.33 -9.14
N MET A 62 -1.05 12.25 -7.79
CA MET A 62 -2.17 12.77 -6.99
C MET A 62 -2.16 14.29 -6.96
N GLN A 63 -3.34 14.89 -7.15
CA GLN A 63 -3.52 16.34 -7.06
C GLN A 63 -3.87 16.75 -5.62
N LEU A 64 -3.05 17.64 -5.02
CA LEU A 64 -3.30 18.13 -3.67
C LEU A 64 -2.94 19.62 -3.56
N GLY A 65 -3.92 20.47 -3.30
CA GLY A 65 -3.69 21.90 -3.05
C GLY A 65 -2.94 22.64 -4.17
N GLY A 66 -3.20 22.28 -5.42
CA GLY A 66 -2.55 22.86 -6.60
C GLY A 66 -1.16 22.29 -6.89
N ARG A 67 -0.75 21.23 -6.18
CA ARG A 67 0.48 20.46 -6.41
C ARG A 67 0.14 19.08 -6.95
N THR A 68 1.12 18.40 -7.55
CA THR A 68 0.99 17.02 -8.01
C THR A 68 2.09 16.18 -7.37
N SER A 69 1.76 14.99 -6.82
CA SER A 69 2.80 14.09 -6.32
C SER A 69 3.78 13.72 -7.43
N THR A 70 5.07 13.62 -7.09
CA THR A 70 6.18 13.62 -8.07
C THR A 70 6.20 12.41 -9.00
N ASP A 71 5.79 11.24 -8.50
CA ASP A 71 5.74 10.06 -9.36
C ASP A 71 4.45 10.01 -10.17
N SER A 72 4.62 9.95 -11.49
CA SER A 72 3.55 9.67 -12.44
C SER A 72 3.17 8.18 -12.40
N PHE A 73 2.12 7.80 -13.12
CA PHE A 73 1.82 6.38 -13.34
C PHE A 73 3.00 5.64 -13.97
N GLU A 74 3.73 6.27 -14.89
CA GLU A 74 4.88 5.65 -15.53
C GLU A 74 6.04 5.48 -14.55
N THR A 75 6.52 6.56 -13.93
CA THR A 75 7.72 6.51 -13.07
C THR A 75 7.46 5.67 -11.81
N GLY A 76 6.31 5.86 -11.15
CA GLY A 76 5.99 5.12 -9.93
C GLY A 76 5.77 3.63 -10.18
N THR A 77 5.17 3.22 -11.32
CA THR A 77 5.00 1.79 -11.63
C THR A 77 6.28 1.14 -12.12
N VAL A 78 7.23 1.88 -12.72
CA VAL A 78 8.58 1.39 -13.00
C VAL A 78 9.35 1.18 -11.70
N ALA A 79 9.30 2.14 -10.78
CA ALA A 79 9.92 2.01 -9.45
C ALA A 79 9.33 0.82 -8.68
N ALA A 80 8.00 0.68 -8.67
CA ALA A 80 7.31 -0.48 -8.08
C ALA A 80 7.81 -1.80 -8.65
N ALA A 81 7.93 -1.90 -9.99
CA ALA A 81 8.44 -3.10 -10.67
C ALA A 81 9.87 -3.43 -10.22
N CYS A 82 10.78 -2.45 -10.16
CA CYS A 82 12.16 -2.63 -9.70
C CYS A 82 12.22 -3.08 -8.23
N GLY A 83 11.25 -2.68 -7.42
CA GLY A 83 11.06 -3.14 -6.04
C GLY A 83 10.35 -4.50 -5.89
N GLY A 84 9.98 -5.16 -7.01
CA GLY A 84 9.31 -6.47 -6.97
C GLY A 84 7.78 -6.40 -6.81
N THR A 85 7.18 -5.22 -6.90
CA THR A 85 5.73 -5.06 -6.92
C THR A 85 5.22 -5.20 -8.35
N THR A 86 4.20 -6.02 -8.57
CA THR A 86 3.60 -6.28 -9.88
C THR A 86 2.17 -5.76 -10.01
N THR A 87 1.59 -5.33 -8.89
CA THR A 87 0.25 -4.73 -8.89
C THR A 87 0.17 -3.63 -7.83
N VAL A 88 -0.38 -2.48 -8.22
CA VAL A 88 -0.68 -1.37 -7.29
C VAL A 88 -2.18 -1.09 -7.26
N VAL A 89 -2.68 -0.53 -6.14
CA VAL A 89 -4.04 0.02 -6.09
C VAL A 89 -3.94 1.49 -5.70
N ASP A 90 -4.27 2.35 -6.66
CA ASP A 90 -4.27 3.80 -6.55
C ASP A 90 -5.69 4.33 -6.27
N PHE A 91 -5.90 5.62 -6.28
CA PHE A 91 -7.18 6.27 -5.94
C PHE A 91 -7.76 7.04 -7.12
N THR A 92 -9.10 7.10 -7.16
CA THR A 92 -9.74 8.16 -7.93
C THR A 92 -9.73 9.44 -7.08
N ASP A 93 -9.46 10.57 -7.72
CA ASP A 93 -9.48 11.90 -7.08
C ASP A 93 -10.59 12.75 -7.72
N PRO A 94 -11.88 12.55 -7.33
CA PRO A 94 -12.99 13.24 -7.96
C PRO A 94 -12.90 14.75 -7.72
N GLN A 95 -13.05 15.51 -8.77
CA GLN A 95 -13.18 16.98 -8.68
C GLN A 95 -14.52 17.35 -8.03
N PRO A 96 -14.65 18.56 -7.45
CA PRO A 96 -15.93 19.03 -6.92
C PRO A 96 -17.06 18.84 -7.94
N GLU A 97 -18.18 18.27 -7.49
CA GLU A 97 -19.38 17.95 -8.28
C GLU A 97 -19.21 16.90 -9.42
N GLN A 98 -18.00 16.35 -9.63
CA GLN A 98 -17.77 15.31 -10.63
C GLN A 98 -18.44 13.99 -10.20
N PRO A 99 -19.27 13.34 -11.05
CA PRO A 99 -19.83 12.03 -10.77
C PRO A 99 -18.74 10.96 -10.51
N LEU A 100 -18.99 10.04 -9.58
CA LEU A 100 -18.01 9.03 -9.18
C LEU A 100 -17.56 8.15 -10.34
N MET A 101 -18.49 7.73 -11.21
CA MET A 101 -18.17 6.93 -12.39
C MET A 101 -17.38 7.70 -13.45
N GLU A 102 -17.53 9.01 -13.52
CA GLU A 102 -16.74 9.87 -14.40
C GLU A 102 -15.31 9.98 -13.87
N ALA A 103 -15.12 10.18 -12.55
CA ALA A 103 -13.81 10.16 -11.91
C ALA A 103 -13.09 8.82 -12.12
N LEU A 104 -13.80 7.69 -12.01
CA LEU A 104 -13.23 6.37 -12.30
C LEU A 104 -12.76 6.25 -13.75
N ARG A 105 -13.57 6.67 -14.72
CA ARG A 105 -13.20 6.64 -16.14
C ARG A 105 -12.01 7.56 -16.44
N ALA A 106 -12.00 8.76 -15.88
CA ALA A 106 -10.91 9.73 -16.04
C ALA A 106 -9.59 9.14 -15.52
N ARG A 107 -9.59 8.59 -14.29
CA ARG A 107 -8.39 8.02 -13.67
C ARG A 107 -7.87 6.79 -14.44
N ARG A 108 -8.76 5.93 -14.92
CA ARG A 108 -8.40 4.81 -15.80
C ARG A 108 -7.79 5.28 -17.12
N SER A 109 -8.29 6.38 -17.69
CA SER A 109 -7.74 6.98 -18.91
C SER A 109 -6.35 7.57 -18.68
N GLU A 110 -6.10 8.19 -17.51
CA GLU A 110 -4.77 8.69 -17.14
C GLU A 110 -3.75 7.56 -17.02
N ALA A 111 -4.11 6.44 -16.40
CA ALA A 111 -3.24 5.28 -16.22
C ALA A 111 -3.08 4.47 -17.50
N GLY A 112 -4.10 4.43 -18.36
CA GLY A 112 -4.14 3.58 -19.56
C GLY A 112 -2.98 3.83 -20.51
N GLY A 113 -2.19 2.76 -20.79
CA GLY A 113 -1.02 2.82 -21.65
C GLY A 113 0.21 3.53 -21.03
N ARG A 114 0.19 3.80 -19.72
CA ARG A 114 1.28 4.51 -18.99
C ARG A 114 1.70 3.78 -17.71
N VAL A 115 1.30 2.54 -17.54
CA VAL A 115 1.65 1.73 -16.36
C VAL A 115 2.51 0.54 -16.74
N ALA A 116 3.61 0.34 -16.04
CA ALA A 116 4.54 -0.76 -16.27
C ALA A 116 4.06 -2.08 -15.64
N ILE A 117 3.21 -1.99 -14.63
CA ILE A 117 2.63 -3.14 -13.90
C ILE A 117 1.11 -3.00 -13.83
N ASP A 118 0.45 -4.06 -13.38
CA ASP A 118 -1.01 -4.06 -13.26
C ASP A 118 -1.48 -3.09 -12.16
N TYR A 119 -2.71 -2.59 -12.30
CA TYR A 119 -3.25 -1.64 -11.34
C TYR A 119 -4.74 -1.82 -11.09
N GLY A 120 -5.16 -1.46 -9.88
CA GLY A 120 -6.55 -1.25 -9.50
C GLY A 120 -6.78 0.17 -9.01
N LEU A 121 -8.03 0.52 -8.69
CA LEU A 121 -8.38 1.83 -8.14
C LEU A 121 -9.31 1.69 -6.95
N HIS A 122 -9.06 2.44 -5.89
CA HIS A 122 -10.04 2.74 -4.85
C HIS A 122 -10.88 3.94 -5.29
N MET A 123 -12.18 3.88 -5.11
CA MET A 123 -13.04 5.04 -5.36
C MET A 123 -13.09 5.93 -4.12
N THR A 124 -12.53 7.11 -4.21
CA THR A 124 -12.63 8.12 -3.16
C THR A 124 -14.04 8.71 -3.11
N ILE A 125 -14.66 8.75 -1.93
CA ILE A 125 -15.95 9.37 -1.69
C ILE A 125 -15.78 10.59 -0.77
N PRO A 126 -15.68 11.80 -1.33
CA PRO A 126 -15.57 13.02 -0.55
C PRO A 126 -16.89 13.39 0.14
N THR A 127 -16.82 14.37 1.06
CA THR A 127 -17.97 14.87 1.85
C THR A 127 -19.16 15.26 0.97
N TRP A 128 -18.92 15.94 -0.15
CA TRP A 128 -20.01 16.39 -1.04
C TRP A 128 -20.76 15.25 -1.75
N HIS A 129 -20.14 14.07 -1.95
CA HIS A 129 -20.83 12.88 -2.43
C HIS A 129 -21.60 12.20 -1.31
N ALA A 130 -20.98 12.06 -0.14
CA ALA A 130 -21.60 11.43 1.01
C ALA A 130 -22.77 12.27 1.62
N ALA A 131 -22.85 13.56 1.30
CA ALA A 131 -23.88 14.45 1.82
C ALA A 131 -25.29 14.13 1.29
N ALA A 132 -25.40 13.51 0.11
CA ALA A 132 -26.68 13.23 -0.54
C ALA A 132 -26.76 11.77 -1.03
N GLU A 133 -27.85 11.07 -0.71
CA GLU A 133 -28.02 9.64 -1.08
C GLU A 133 -28.07 9.43 -2.60
N ASP A 134 -28.65 10.36 -3.33
CA ASP A 134 -28.73 10.30 -4.79
C ASP A 134 -27.35 10.34 -5.47
N ARG A 135 -26.33 10.84 -4.80
CA ARG A 135 -24.95 10.85 -5.30
C ARG A 135 -24.20 9.53 -5.11
N LEU A 136 -24.77 8.60 -4.34
CA LEU A 136 -24.22 7.25 -4.12
C LEU A 136 -24.81 6.19 -5.07
N HIS A 137 -25.67 6.59 -6.01
CA HIS A 137 -26.32 5.66 -6.97
C HIS A 137 -25.30 4.96 -7.91
N ASP A 138 -24.11 5.52 -8.09
CA ASP A 138 -23.05 4.98 -8.93
C ASP A 138 -22.33 3.76 -8.32
N LEU A 139 -22.48 3.48 -7.01
CA LEU A 139 -21.71 2.45 -6.32
C LEU A 139 -21.86 1.04 -6.94
N PRO A 140 -23.07 0.56 -7.28
CA PRO A 140 -23.21 -0.74 -7.94
C PRO A 140 -22.49 -0.80 -9.30
N ALA A 141 -22.55 0.29 -10.08
CA ALA A 141 -21.86 0.40 -11.35
C ALA A 141 -20.33 0.41 -11.18
N ALA A 142 -19.82 1.03 -10.14
CA ALA A 142 -18.40 1.03 -9.80
C ALA A 142 -17.91 -0.37 -9.45
N VAL A 143 -18.64 -1.12 -8.62
CA VAL A 143 -18.32 -2.51 -8.28
C VAL A 143 -18.35 -3.38 -9.54
N ALA A 144 -19.37 -3.26 -10.36
CA ALA A 144 -19.47 -4.00 -11.65
C ALA A 144 -18.33 -3.64 -12.62
N ALA A 145 -17.78 -2.43 -12.54
CA ALA A 145 -16.60 -2.00 -13.30
C ALA A 145 -15.25 -2.43 -12.68
N GLY A 146 -15.29 -3.28 -11.64
CA GLY A 146 -14.10 -3.81 -10.96
C GLY A 146 -13.48 -2.87 -9.93
N CYS A 147 -14.17 -1.79 -9.53
CA CYS A 147 -13.75 -0.90 -8.45
C CYS A 147 -14.53 -1.27 -7.17
N ALA A 148 -14.08 -2.33 -6.47
CA ALA A 148 -14.81 -2.93 -5.36
C ALA A 148 -14.50 -2.33 -3.98
N THR A 149 -13.56 -1.40 -3.88
CA THR A 149 -13.16 -0.77 -2.62
C THR A 149 -13.30 0.75 -2.68
N PHE A 150 -13.76 1.32 -1.55
CA PHE A 150 -14.14 2.74 -1.47
C PHE A 150 -13.37 3.42 -0.35
N LYS A 151 -12.66 4.51 -0.70
CA LYS A 151 -11.87 5.29 0.24
C LYS A 151 -12.72 6.33 0.95
N LEU A 152 -12.76 6.23 2.27
CA LEU A 152 -13.39 7.20 3.17
C LEU A 152 -12.36 7.80 4.13
N TYR A 153 -12.74 8.92 4.75
CA TYR A 153 -11.88 9.68 5.65
C TYR A 153 -12.65 10.14 6.88
N GLN A 154 -12.01 10.08 8.04
CA GLN A 154 -12.47 10.70 9.29
C GLN A 154 -11.71 12.00 9.62
N ALA A 155 -10.81 12.42 8.74
CA ALA A 155 -10.04 13.65 8.83
C ALA A 155 -9.99 14.36 7.47
N TYR A 156 -9.42 15.56 7.45
CA TYR A 156 -9.29 16.49 6.32
C TYR A 156 -10.57 17.16 5.89
N ASP A 157 -10.57 18.48 5.96
CA ASP A 157 -11.65 19.33 5.44
C ASP A 157 -12.01 18.91 4.00
N ARG A 158 -13.30 18.89 3.66
CA ARG A 158 -13.88 18.40 2.40
C ARG A 158 -13.85 16.88 2.17
N MET A 159 -13.07 16.11 2.95
CA MET A 159 -12.99 14.65 2.81
C MET A 159 -13.62 13.93 4.00
N GLN A 160 -13.52 14.50 5.21
CA GLN A 160 -14.00 13.87 6.43
C GLN A 160 -15.52 13.70 6.45
N LEU A 161 -15.95 12.52 6.85
CA LEU A 161 -17.33 12.17 7.05
C LEU A 161 -17.62 12.13 8.56
N ASP A 162 -18.77 12.67 8.96
CA ASP A 162 -19.33 12.46 10.29
C ASP A 162 -19.88 11.03 10.43
N ASP A 163 -20.24 10.64 11.63
CA ASP A 163 -20.68 9.27 11.94
C ASP A 163 -21.95 8.87 11.18
N VAL A 164 -22.86 9.81 10.93
CA VAL A 164 -24.10 9.56 10.19
C VAL A 164 -23.81 9.37 8.70
N ALA A 165 -22.96 10.21 8.14
CA ALA A 165 -22.53 10.09 6.75
C ALA A 165 -21.70 8.80 6.53
N LEU A 166 -20.82 8.45 7.49
CA LEU A 166 -20.07 7.17 7.46
C LEU A 166 -21.03 5.99 7.45
N LEU A 167 -21.97 5.92 8.39
CA LEU A 167 -22.93 4.80 8.48
C LEU A 167 -23.75 4.67 7.20
N ARG A 168 -24.28 5.76 6.67
CA ARG A 168 -25.07 5.78 5.44
C ARG A 168 -24.23 5.32 4.24
N THR A 169 -23.02 5.86 4.08
CA THR A 169 -22.14 5.53 2.97
C THR A 169 -21.67 4.07 3.06
N MET A 170 -21.29 3.58 4.24
CA MET A 170 -20.91 2.19 4.45
C MET A 170 -22.05 1.21 4.14
N ARG A 171 -23.31 1.55 4.51
CA ARG A 171 -24.49 0.74 4.12
C ARG A 171 -24.69 0.68 2.61
N ALA A 172 -24.55 1.79 1.94
CA ALA A 172 -24.67 1.85 0.48
C ALA A 172 -23.55 1.03 -0.21
N ILE A 173 -22.32 1.13 0.29
CA ILE A 173 -21.18 0.34 -0.20
C ILE A 173 -21.40 -1.16 0.04
N ALA A 174 -21.80 -1.57 1.23
CA ALA A 174 -22.09 -2.96 1.55
C ALA A 174 -23.21 -3.54 0.66
N SER A 175 -24.29 -2.76 0.47
CA SER A 175 -25.41 -3.14 -0.42
C SER A 175 -24.98 -3.29 -1.88
N ALA A 176 -23.94 -2.57 -2.31
CA ALA A 176 -23.36 -2.70 -3.64
C ALA A 176 -22.35 -3.88 -3.76
N GLY A 177 -22.05 -4.60 -2.68
CA GLY A 177 -21.04 -5.67 -2.65
C GLY A 177 -19.61 -5.18 -2.54
N GLY A 178 -19.40 -3.93 -2.09
CA GLY A 178 -18.10 -3.33 -1.89
C GLY A 178 -17.59 -3.37 -0.46
N GLY A 179 -16.36 -2.90 -0.24
CA GLY A 179 -15.72 -2.74 1.06
C GLY A 179 -15.09 -1.36 1.23
N VAL A 180 -14.88 -0.96 2.47
CA VAL A 180 -14.30 0.35 2.82
C VAL A 180 -12.83 0.21 3.16
N VAL A 181 -12.03 1.15 2.64
CA VAL A 181 -10.68 1.44 3.06
C VAL A 181 -10.66 2.84 3.69
N LEU A 182 -10.12 2.99 4.89
CA LEU A 182 -10.39 4.16 5.72
C LEU A 182 -9.12 4.79 6.30
N HIS A 183 -8.98 6.12 6.10
CA HIS A 183 -8.07 6.94 6.90
C HIS A 183 -8.74 7.29 8.23
N SER A 184 -8.17 6.81 9.33
CA SER A 184 -8.79 6.87 10.67
C SER A 184 -8.03 7.79 11.62
N GLU A 185 -8.41 9.06 11.66
CA GLU A 185 -7.98 10.04 12.67
C GLU A 185 -9.16 10.96 13.02
N THR A 186 -9.24 11.44 14.25
CA THR A 186 -10.35 12.32 14.71
C THR A 186 -10.15 13.76 14.21
N GLY A 187 -10.47 14.01 12.94
CA GLY A 187 -10.19 15.23 12.18
C GLY A 187 -10.49 16.54 12.89
N PRO A 188 -11.71 16.78 13.41
CA PRO A 188 -12.06 18.06 14.06
C PRO A 188 -11.16 18.42 15.25
N LEU A 189 -10.73 17.40 16.03
CA LEU A 189 -9.80 17.63 17.16
C LEU A 189 -8.37 17.88 16.67
N LEU A 190 -7.94 17.19 15.59
CA LEU A 190 -6.63 17.44 14.99
C LEU A 190 -6.52 18.87 14.46
N ASP A 191 -7.56 19.37 13.80
CA ASP A 191 -7.60 20.72 13.25
C ASP A 191 -7.55 21.77 14.36
N GLN A 192 -8.26 21.56 15.47
CA GLN A 192 -8.23 22.43 16.64
C GLN A 192 -6.82 22.46 17.27
N LEU A 193 -6.22 21.28 17.54
CA LEU A 193 -4.89 21.17 18.12
C LEU A 193 -3.81 21.79 17.22
N ARG A 194 -3.93 21.61 15.90
CA ARG A 194 -3.06 22.25 14.92
C ARG A 194 -3.18 23.76 14.95
N ALA A 195 -4.41 24.29 14.96
CA ALA A 195 -4.67 25.73 15.02
C ALA A 195 -4.09 26.35 16.30
N GLU A 196 -4.30 25.73 17.46
CA GLU A 196 -3.74 26.16 18.73
C GLU A 196 -2.20 26.18 18.71
N ALA A 197 -1.57 25.13 18.19
CA ALA A 197 -0.11 25.07 18.08
C ALA A 197 0.43 26.17 17.17
N VAL A 198 -0.21 26.42 16.03
CA VAL A 198 0.16 27.48 15.09
C VAL A 198 -0.02 28.87 15.74
N ALA A 199 -1.12 29.11 16.43
CA ALA A 199 -1.37 30.36 17.16
C ALA A 199 -0.34 30.60 18.28
N ALA A 200 0.13 29.54 18.94
CA ALA A 200 1.21 29.59 19.94
C ALA A 200 2.64 29.71 19.35
N GLY A 201 2.75 29.95 18.02
CA GLY A 201 4.05 30.10 17.36
C GLY A 201 4.82 28.79 17.17
N ARG A 202 4.20 27.64 17.35
CA ARG A 202 4.81 26.31 17.17
C ARG A 202 4.90 25.99 15.67
N ARG A 203 6.10 25.94 15.12
CA ARG A 203 6.34 25.78 13.66
C ARG A 203 7.14 24.53 13.30
N LYS A 204 7.93 23.98 14.25
CA LYS A 204 8.83 22.85 13.99
C LYS A 204 8.09 21.59 13.61
N PRO A 205 8.68 20.70 12.77
CA PRO A 205 8.02 19.48 12.27
C PRO A 205 7.53 18.52 13.36
N ILE A 206 8.21 18.44 14.51
CA ILE A 206 7.78 17.61 15.65
C ILE A 206 6.37 17.96 16.17
N TRP A 207 5.89 19.17 15.91
CA TRP A 207 4.52 19.55 16.28
C TRP A 207 3.46 18.88 15.45
N HIS A 208 3.82 18.31 14.31
CA HIS A 208 2.92 17.48 13.53
C HIS A 208 2.46 16.25 14.33
N GLU A 209 3.39 15.53 14.97
CA GLU A 209 3.06 14.41 15.85
C GLU A 209 2.31 14.87 17.12
N ARG A 210 2.77 15.95 17.76
CA ARG A 210 2.18 16.45 19.01
C ARG A 210 0.73 16.95 18.85
N THR A 211 0.35 17.37 17.66
CA THR A 211 -1.03 17.77 17.33
C THR A 211 -1.89 16.62 16.82
N ARG A 212 -1.28 15.42 16.66
CA ARG A 212 -1.94 14.18 16.18
C ARG A 212 -1.64 13.02 17.14
N PRO A 213 -2.03 13.11 18.42
CA PRO A 213 -1.70 12.07 19.41
C PRO A 213 -2.32 10.72 19.04
N ALA A 214 -1.60 9.63 19.33
CA ALA A 214 -1.99 8.24 19.00
C ALA A 214 -3.41 7.87 19.44
N ARG A 215 -3.84 8.36 20.61
CA ARG A 215 -5.20 8.14 21.13
C ARG A 215 -6.32 8.67 20.21
N LEU A 216 -6.06 9.69 19.38
CA LEU A 216 -7.07 10.22 18.42
C LEU A 216 -7.16 9.34 17.17
N GLU A 217 -6.07 8.70 16.76
CA GLU A 217 -6.06 7.63 15.76
C GLU A 217 -6.84 6.40 16.29
N ALA A 218 -6.49 5.91 17.49
CA ALA A 218 -7.15 4.77 18.12
C ALA A 218 -8.67 4.98 18.33
N SER A 219 -9.07 6.16 18.81
CA SER A 219 -10.48 6.53 18.98
C SER A 219 -11.26 6.52 17.66
N ALA A 220 -10.62 6.99 16.57
CA ALA A 220 -11.23 6.96 15.25
C ALA A 220 -11.37 5.53 14.72
N VAL A 221 -10.36 4.67 14.89
CA VAL A 221 -10.41 3.24 14.53
C VAL A 221 -11.54 2.54 15.26
N GLN A 222 -11.65 2.71 16.59
CA GLN A 222 -12.73 2.12 17.38
C GLN A 222 -14.11 2.54 16.85
N ARG A 223 -14.32 3.84 16.65
CA ARG A 223 -15.60 4.38 16.16
C ARG A 223 -15.93 3.86 14.77
N ALA A 224 -14.94 3.81 13.86
CA ALA A 224 -15.12 3.27 12.52
C ALA A 224 -15.53 1.78 12.54
N ALA A 225 -14.93 0.98 13.40
CA ALA A 225 -15.26 -0.44 13.54
C ALA A 225 -16.71 -0.66 14.00
N GLU A 226 -17.21 0.13 14.97
CA GLU A 226 -18.61 0.07 15.40
C GLU A 226 -19.57 0.46 14.27
N ILE A 227 -19.24 1.53 13.52
CA ILE A 227 -20.07 1.98 12.39
C ILE A 227 -20.09 0.93 11.28
N ALA A 228 -18.94 0.34 10.95
CA ALA A 228 -18.85 -0.72 9.95
C ALA A 228 -19.64 -1.97 10.34
N ALA A 229 -19.60 -2.34 11.62
CA ALA A 229 -20.42 -3.44 12.18
C ALA A 229 -21.92 -3.17 12.03
N LEU A 230 -22.38 -1.95 12.36
CA LEU A 230 -23.77 -1.53 12.18
C LEU A 230 -24.18 -1.47 10.70
N ALA A 231 -23.25 -1.22 9.81
CA ALA A 231 -23.46 -1.17 8.37
C ALA A 231 -23.41 -2.55 7.71
N GLY A 232 -22.83 -3.56 8.35
CA GLY A 232 -22.52 -4.85 7.74
C GLY A 232 -21.46 -4.72 6.62
N CYS A 233 -20.53 -3.76 6.75
CA CYS A 233 -19.58 -3.41 5.71
C CYS A 233 -18.17 -3.91 6.05
N PRO A 234 -17.48 -4.64 5.13
CA PRO A 234 -16.07 -4.97 5.30
C PRO A 234 -15.21 -3.70 5.44
N LEU A 235 -14.34 -3.66 6.46
CA LEU A 235 -13.51 -2.49 6.78
C LEU A 235 -12.03 -2.83 6.73
N HIS A 236 -11.25 -1.99 6.05
CA HIS A 236 -9.79 -2.03 6.10
C HIS A 236 -9.26 -0.68 6.60
N ILE A 237 -8.48 -0.73 7.68
CA ILE A 237 -7.85 0.46 8.27
C ILE A 237 -6.49 0.66 7.61
N PHE A 238 -6.31 1.81 6.97
CA PHE A 238 -5.07 2.19 6.33
C PHE A 238 -4.01 2.65 7.34
N HIS A 239 -2.73 2.45 6.99
CA HIS A 239 -1.53 3.07 7.56
C HIS A 239 -1.55 3.20 9.09
N VAL A 240 -1.87 2.12 9.81
CA VAL A 240 -1.82 2.10 11.29
C VAL A 240 -0.39 2.35 11.77
N GLY A 241 -0.19 3.45 12.52
CA GLY A 241 1.11 3.84 13.05
C GLY A 241 1.26 3.63 14.55
N ALA A 242 0.16 3.44 15.31
CA ALA A 242 0.16 3.44 16.76
C ALA A 242 -0.26 2.11 17.38
N ALA A 243 0.40 1.71 18.47
CA ALA A 243 0.04 0.52 19.26
C ALA A 243 -1.39 0.59 19.82
N GLU A 244 -1.84 1.80 20.20
CA GLU A 244 -3.21 2.02 20.67
C GLU A 244 -4.24 1.69 19.58
N SER A 245 -3.95 1.99 18.32
CA SER A 245 -4.82 1.67 17.16
C SER A 245 -4.85 0.18 16.88
N LEU A 246 -3.70 -0.51 16.99
CA LEU A 246 -3.64 -1.98 16.91
C LEU A 246 -4.53 -2.66 17.93
N ALA A 247 -4.54 -2.15 19.17
CA ALA A 247 -5.39 -2.70 20.23
C ALA A 247 -6.90 -2.61 19.85
N GLN A 248 -7.31 -1.52 19.18
CA GLN A 248 -8.70 -1.39 18.72
C GLN A 248 -9.04 -2.35 17.56
N VAL A 249 -8.12 -2.57 16.63
CA VAL A 249 -8.28 -3.58 15.57
C VAL A 249 -8.42 -4.99 16.19
N ALA A 250 -7.53 -5.35 17.11
CA ALA A 250 -7.55 -6.64 17.79
C ALA A 250 -8.87 -6.86 18.59
N ALA A 251 -9.31 -5.85 19.34
CA ALA A 251 -10.58 -5.91 20.08
C ALA A 251 -11.79 -6.07 19.14
N SER A 252 -11.76 -5.43 17.98
CA SER A 252 -12.81 -5.58 16.96
C SER A 252 -12.83 -6.98 16.36
N ARG A 253 -11.68 -7.58 16.08
CA ARG A 253 -11.56 -8.96 15.58
C ARG A 253 -12.05 -10.00 16.60
N GLN A 254 -11.77 -9.79 17.90
CA GLN A 254 -12.30 -10.66 18.97
C GLN A 254 -13.83 -10.70 19.00
N ARG A 255 -14.49 -9.66 18.48
CA ARG A 255 -15.94 -9.57 18.30
C ARG A 255 -16.41 -10.08 16.94
N ALA A 256 -15.54 -10.74 16.18
CA ALA A 256 -15.79 -11.28 14.84
C ALA A 256 -16.23 -10.22 13.80
N LEU A 257 -15.78 -8.96 13.94
CA LEU A 257 -15.99 -7.94 12.91
C LEU A 257 -15.07 -8.19 11.72
N ASP A 258 -15.56 -7.97 10.50
CA ASP A 258 -14.76 -8.04 9.27
C ASP A 258 -13.87 -6.78 9.15
N ILE A 259 -12.79 -6.79 9.91
CA ILE A 259 -11.80 -5.72 9.94
C ILE A 259 -10.40 -6.25 9.67
N THR A 260 -9.68 -5.57 8.78
CA THR A 260 -8.25 -5.77 8.51
C THR A 260 -7.51 -4.45 8.66
N ALA A 261 -6.19 -4.50 8.78
CA ALA A 261 -5.37 -3.30 8.90
C ALA A 261 -4.05 -3.44 8.16
N GLU A 262 -3.51 -2.32 7.73
CA GLU A 262 -2.17 -2.24 7.18
C GLU A 262 -1.27 -1.28 7.98
N THR A 263 0.02 -1.50 7.87
CA THR A 263 1.06 -0.53 8.25
C THR A 263 1.98 -0.25 7.07
N CYS A 264 2.96 0.62 7.25
CA CYS A 264 3.89 1.01 6.19
C CYS A 264 5.34 0.92 6.69
N PRO A 265 6.35 0.74 5.80
CA PRO A 265 7.75 0.67 6.19
C PRO A 265 8.23 1.86 7.01
N HIS A 266 7.71 3.06 6.75
CA HIS A 266 8.09 4.24 7.52
C HIS A 266 7.65 4.18 8.99
N TYR A 267 6.52 3.56 9.33
CA TYR A 267 6.14 3.34 10.73
C TYR A 267 6.95 2.22 11.39
N LEU A 268 7.39 1.25 10.61
CA LEU A 268 8.22 0.14 11.10
C LEU A 268 9.68 0.56 11.38
N LEU A 269 10.17 1.64 10.74
CA LEU A 269 11.61 1.97 10.72
C LEU A 269 11.93 3.37 11.22
N LEU A 270 11.00 4.33 11.15
CA LEU A 270 11.25 5.73 11.46
C LEU A 270 10.45 6.16 12.70
N THR A 271 11.01 7.08 13.52
CA THR A 271 10.38 7.57 14.73
C THR A 271 10.19 9.08 14.72
N ALA A 272 9.21 9.59 15.47
CA ALA A 272 9.00 11.01 15.61
C ALA A 272 10.15 11.71 16.33
N SER A 273 10.71 11.07 17.37
CA SER A 273 11.80 11.64 18.19
C SER A 273 13.10 11.80 17.41
N GLU A 274 13.38 10.90 16.47
CA GLU A 274 14.61 10.92 15.69
C GLU A 274 14.44 11.73 14.40
N HIS A 275 13.35 11.50 13.66
CA HIS A 275 13.17 12.04 12.31
C HIS A 275 12.42 13.38 12.30
N LEU A 276 11.26 13.50 12.98
CA LEU A 276 10.52 14.77 13.01
C LEU A 276 11.21 15.85 13.86
N ALA A 277 12.04 15.46 14.82
CA ALA A 277 12.82 16.41 15.63
C ALA A 277 14.13 16.87 14.95
N ALA A 278 14.57 16.21 13.89
CA ALA A 278 15.76 16.56 13.14
C ALA A 278 15.64 17.91 12.42
N SER A 279 16.76 18.45 11.96
CA SER A 279 16.81 19.73 11.23
C SER A 279 16.04 19.68 9.90
N ASP A 280 16.00 18.53 9.25
CA ASP A 280 15.27 18.22 8.02
C ASP A 280 13.94 17.48 8.28
N GLY A 281 13.43 17.52 9.50
CA GLY A 281 12.22 16.81 9.93
C GLY A 281 10.96 17.10 9.10
N HIS A 282 10.94 18.23 8.36
CA HIS A 282 9.87 18.54 7.42
C HIS A 282 9.74 17.50 6.30
N LEU A 283 10.83 16.79 5.94
CA LEU A 283 10.80 15.71 4.96
C LEU A 283 9.94 14.53 5.45
N TYR A 284 9.95 14.25 6.74
CA TYR A 284 9.31 13.08 7.35
C TYR A 284 7.85 13.30 7.79
N ILE A 285 7.23 14.41 7.41
CA ILE A 285 5.81 14.66 7.67
C ILE A 285 4.95 13.77 6.78
N CYS A 286 4.18 12.87 7.40
CA CYS A 286 3.16 11.99 6.83
C CYS A 286 1.95 11.92 7.77
N ALA A 287 0.83 11.40 7.33
CA ALA A 287 -0.37 11.33 8.15
C ALA A 287 -1.06 9.95 8.04
N PRO A 288 -1.21 9.23 9.17
CA PRO A 288 -0.81 9.60 10.56
C PRO A 288 0.68 9.89 10.69
N PRO A 289 1.11 10.62 11.74
CA PRO A 289 2.53 10.94 11.90
C PRO A 289 3.35 9.73 12.36
N LEU A 290 4.67 9.80 12.15
CA LEU A 290 5.61 8.88 12.79
C LEU A 290 5.41 8.86 14.30
N ARG A 291 5.59 7.69 14.92
CA ARG A 291 5.33 7.44 16.34
C ARG A 291 6.61 7.16 17.12
N SER A 292 6.46 6.57 18.30
CA SER A 292 7.55 6.20 19.20
C SER A 292 8.22 4.87 18.82
N PRO A 293 9.42 4.57 19.35
CA PRO A 293 10.03 3.23 19.22
C PRO A 293 9.14 2.11 19.79
N ALA A 294 8.38 2.38 20.85
CA ALA A 294 7.47 1.37 21.42
C ALA A 294 6.31 1.02 20.46
N ASP A 295 5.84 1.98 19.67
CA ASP A 295 4.87 1.73 18.61
C ASP A 295 5.47 0.89 17.49
N GLN A 296 6.72 1.15 17.09
CA GLN A 296 7.44 0.31 16.12
C GLN A 296 7.54 -1.14 16.58
N ASP A 297 7.94 -1.37 17.83
CA ASP A 297 8.02 -2.72 18.40
C ASP A 297 6.66 -3.41 18.44
N ALA A 298 5.59 -2.67 18.69
CA ALA A 298 4.24 -3.20 18.65
C ALA A 298 3.82 -3.61 17.22
N LEU A 299 4.14 -2.78 16.21
CA LEU A 299 3.86 -3.07 14.80
C LEU A 299 4.62 -4.31 14.30
N TRP A 300 5.91 -4.45 14.66
CA TRP A 300 6.69 -5.64 14.30
C TRP A 300 6.14 -6.90 14.95
N ARG A 301 5.73 -6.85 16.23
CA ARG A 301 5.06 -7.98 16.89
C ARG A 301 3.74 -8.32 16.20
N ALA A 302 2.97 -7.31 15.81
CA ALA A 302 1.69 -7.50 15.13
C ALA A 302 1.83 -8.13 13.73
N LEU A 303 2.92 -7.86 13.04
CA LEU A 303 3.27 -8.57 11.80
C LEU A 303 3.66 -10.04 12.05
N HIS A 304 4.36 -10.30 13.16
CA HIS A 304 4.81 -11.65 13.51
C HIS A 304 3.64 -12.54 13.93
N ASP A 305 2.69 -12.02 14.70
CA ASP A 305 1.54 -12.77 15.21
C ASP A 305 0.30 -12.70 14.28
N GLY A 306 0.38 -11.95 13.18
CA GLY A 306 -0.71 -11.80 12.22
C GLY A 306 -1.82 -10.82 12.66
N SER A 307 -1.60 -10.01 13.70
CA SER A 307 -2.54 -8.97 14.12
C SER A 307 -2.60 -7.78 13.16
N ILE A 308 -1.55 -7.57 12.36
CA ILE A 308 -1.54 -6.74 11.16
C ILE A 308 -1.45 -7.64 9.93
N ASP A 309 -2.25 -7.33 8.91
CA ASP A 309 -2.38 -8.18 7.72
C ASP A 309 -1.44 -7.79 6.61
N ILE A 310 -1.20 -6.49 6.43
CA ILE A 310 -0.63 -5.92 5.21
C ILE A 310 0.47 -4.92 5.55
N VAL A 311 1.51 -4.91 4.71
CA VAL A 311 2.47 -3.80 4.62
C VAL A 311 2.34 -3.17 3.24
N SER A 312 1.72 -2.00 3.17
CA SER A 312 1.64 -1.12 1.99
C SER A 312 2.70 -0.02 2.07
N THR A 313 2.77 0.88 1.10
CA THR A 313 3.74 1.97 1.16
C THR A 313 3.16 3.30 1.58
N ASP A 314 1.91 3.58 1.28
CA ASP A 314 1.35 4.94 1.28
C ASP A 314 2.26 5.90 0.50
N HIS A 315 2.80 5.40 -0.64
CA HIS A 315 3.72 6.15 -1.48
C HIS A 315 3.05 7.41 -2.01
N CYS A 316 3.43 8.55 -1.44
CA CYS A 316 2.90 9.86 -1.77
C CYS A 316 4.06 10.88 -1.81
N PRO A 317 4.87 10.86 -2.86
CA PRO A 317 6.13 11.59 -2.91
C PRO A 317 5.94 13.06 -3.27
N TRP A 318 6.72 13.92 -2.61
CA TRP A 318 6.86 15.34 -2.89
C TRP A 318 8.33 15.69 -3.05
N THR A 319 8.65 16.69 -3.82
CA THR A 319 10.04 17.18 -3.92
C THR A 319 10.53 17.76 -2.59
N ARG A 320 11.85 17.78 -2.36
CA ARG A 320 12.43 18.42 -1.17
C ARG A 320 11.99 19.88 -1.03
N SER A 321 11.89 20.62 -2.15
CA SER A 321 11.47 22.02 -2.15
C SER A 321 10.02 22.20 -1.75
N GLU A 322 9.12 21.31 -2.16
CA GLU A 322 7.71 21.35 -1.75
C GLU A 322 7.53 21.04 -0.26
N LYS A 323 8.34 20.13 0.28
CA LYS A 323 8.34 19.82 1.71
C LYS A 323 9.00 20.90 2.57
N GLN A 324 9.86 21.76 2.00
CA GLN A 324 10.57 22.81 2.74
C GLN A 324 9.67 24.02 2.99
N GLN A 325 8.81 23.93 4.01
CA GLN A 325 7.89 24.98 4.41
C GLN A 325 8.30 25.62 5.75
N SER A 326 7.83 26.84 6.02
CA SER A 326 8.11 27.57 7.24
C SER A 326 7.38 27.04 8.49
N SER A 327 6.36 26.26 8.30
CA SER A 327 5.54 25.67 9.35
C SER A 327 5.17 24.22 9.01
N PHE A 328 5.17 23.35 10.02
CA PHE A 328 4.71 21.97 9.88
C PHE A 328 3.29 21.87 9.29
N ALA A 329 2.47 22.87 9.55
CA ALA A 329 1.08 22.90 9.11
C ALA A 329 0.91 23.09 7.59
N ASP A 330 1.95 23.58 6.90
CA ASP A 330 1.96 23.91 5.48
C ASP A 330 2.72 22.86 4.64
N VAL A 331 3.38 21.89 5.30
CA VAL A 331 4.11 20.82 4.64
C VAL A 331 3.14 19.80 4.05
N PRO A 332 3.21 19.48 2.75
CA PRO A 332 2.41 18.40 2.21
C PRO A 332 2.80 17.08 2.86
N GLY A 333 1.80 16.34 3.36
CA GLY A 333 2.01 15.01 3.96
C GLY A 333 2.31 13.98 2.91
N GLY A 334 3.18 13.01 3.24
CA GLY A 334 3.50 11.87 2.40
C GLY A 334 5.00 11.67 2.17
N LEU A 335 5.38 10.43 1.87
CA LEU A 335 6.76 9.96 1.73
C LEU A 335 6.92 9.11 0.46
N PRO A 336 8.09 9.14 -0.23
CA PRO A 336 8.44 8.12 -1.20
C PRO A 336 8.79 6.79 -0.52
N GLY A 337 8.75 5.66 -1.24
CA GLY A 337 9.16 4.36 -0.68
C GLY A 337 8.62 3.13 -1.41
N ILE A 338 8.03 3.28 -2.59
CA ILE A 338 7.40 2.19 -3.34
C ILE A 338 8.41 1.11 -3.77
N GLU A 339 9.64 1.52 -4.14
CA GLU A 339 10.67 0.59 -4.64
C GLU A 339 11.30 -0.23 -3.51
N ALA A 340 11.44 0.30 -2.30
CA ALA A 340 12.20 -0.34 -1.24
C ALA A 340 11.39 -1.31 -0.36
N ARG A 341 10.05 -1.34 -0.47
CA ARG A 341 9.14 -2.02 0.46
C ARG A 341 9.50 -3.48 0.74
N LEU A 342 9.61 -4.32 -0.28
CA LEU A 342 9.91 -5.76 -0.10
C LEU A 342 11.26 -5.98 0.56
N ALA A 343 12.29 -5.24 0.14
CA ALA A 343 13.63 -5.35 0.68
C ALA A 343 13.72 -4.88 2.14
N LEU A 344 13.06 -3.78 2.49
CA LEU A 344 12.99 -3.26 3.86
C LEU A 344 12.32 -4.27 4.81
N VAL A 345 11.16 -4.80 4.43
CA VAL A 345 10.45 -5.77 5.28
C VAL A 345 11.23 -7.09 5.37
N HIS A 346 11.89 -7.53 4.29
CA HIS A 346 12.76 -8.70 4.33
C HIS A 346 13.95 -8.47 5.28
N HIS A 347 14.69 -7.37 5.11
CA HIS A 347 15.90 -7.14 5.91
C HIS A 347 15.56 -6.97 7.38
N PHE A 348 14.72 -5.99 7.71
CA PHE A 348 14.43 -5.64 9.11
C PHE A 348 13.45 -6.61 9.79
N GLY A 349 12.62 -7.32 9.01
CA GLY A 349 11.69 -8.32 9.52
C GLY A 349 12.33 -9.72 9.54
N VAL A 350 12.65 -10.27 8.36
CA VAL A 350 13.11 -11.66 8.25
C VAL A 350 14.51 -11.82 8.83
N ASN A 351 15.48 -10.97 8.42
CA ASN A 351 16.88 -11.16 8.83
C ASN A 351 17.17 -10.70 10.26
N GLU A 352 16.49 -9.66 10.77
CA GLU A 352 16.81 -9.08 12.08
C GLU A 352 15.82 -9.43 13.19
N ARG A 353 14.57 -9.82 12.84
CA ARG A 353 13.49 -10.07 13.80
C ARG A 353 12.84 -11.44 13.66
N ASP A 354 13.46 -12.36 12.91
CA ASP A 354 12.98 -13.73 12.71
C ASP A 354 11.52 -13.81 12.18
N LEU A 355 11.06 -12.79 11.44
CA LEU A 355 9.75 -12.82 10.78
C LEU A 355 9.73 -14.02 9.81
N PRO A 356 8.76 -14.93 9.89
CA PRO A 356 8.69 -16.04 8.95
C PRO A 356 8.60 -15.56 7.50
N LEU A 357 9.31 -16.26 6.57
CA LEU A 357 9.24 -15.94 5.14
C LEU A 357 7.80 -15.91 4.61
N THR A 358 6.95 -16.82 5.11
CA THR A 358 5.53 -16.85 4.76
C THR A 358 4.76 -15.64 5.27
N ALA A 359 5.11 -15.09 6.42
CA ALA A 359 4.50 -13.87 6.97
C ALA A 359 4.92 -12.64 6.15
N TRP A 360 6.21 -12.54 5.77
CA TRP A 360 6.69 -11.49 4.86
C TRP A 360 5.94 -11.51 3.52
N VAL A 361 5.89 -12.69 2.85
CA VAL A 361 5.19 -12.86 1.56
C VAL A 361 3.69 -12.64 1.73
N SER A 362 3.10 -13.10 2.83
CA SER A 362 1.69 -12.83 3.11
C SER A 362 1.40 -11.33 3.20
N ALA A 363 2.16 -10.61 4.01
CA ALA A 363 1.92 -9.19 4.26
C ALA A 363 2.16 -8.30 3.03
N CYS A 364 3.10 -8.66 2.16
CA CYS A 364 3.48 -7.85 1.01
C CYS A 364 2.84 -8.29 -0.32
N CYS A 365 2.27 -9.51 -0.38
CA CYS A 365 1.75 -10.09 -1.63
C CYS A 365 0.34 -10.67 -1.45
N THR A 366 0.18 -11.71 -0.60
CA THR A 366 -1.05 -12.52 -0.56
C THR A 366 -2.21 -11.81 0.14
N ALA A 367 -1.96 -11.23 1.31
CA ALA A 367 -3.01 -10.56 2.09
C ALA A 367 -3.57 -9.32 1.37
N PRO A 368 -2.72 -8.42 0.81
CA PRO A 368 -3.26 -7.29 0.05
C PRO A 368 -4.01 -7.74 -1.21
N ALA A 369 -3.52 -8.76 -1.93
CA ALA A 369 -4.23 -9.29 -3.09
C ALA A 369 -5.63 -9.78 -2.71
N ARG A 370 -5.73 -10.61 -1.67
CA ARG A 370 -7.01 -11.16 -1.20
C ARG A 370 -7.96 -10.07 -0.70
N ARG A 371 -7.45 -9.14 0.13
CA ARG A 371 -8.29 -8.09 0.72
C ARG A 371 -8.81 -7.11 -0.32
N MET A 372 -8.06 -6.90 -1.40
CA MET A 372 -8.45 -5.99 -2.48
C MET A 372 -9.20 -6.68 -3.63
N GLY A 373 -9.56 -7.97 -3.49
CA GLY A 373 -10.32 -8.72 -4.51
C GLY A 373 -9.51 -9.06 -5.76
N LEU A 374 -8.20 -9.25 -5.64
CA LEU A 374 -7.28 -9.63 -6.72
C LEU A 374 -7.00 -11.14 -6.67
N TYR A 375 -8.01 -11.96 -6.85
CA TYR A 375 -8.02 -13.41 -6.55
C TYR A 375 -7.01 -14.27 -7.33
N ARG A 376 -6.38 -13.74 -8.38
CA ARG A 376 -5.32 -14.44 -9.15
C ARG A 376 -3.92 -13.85 -8.94
N LYS A 377 -3.75 -12.95 -7.98
CA LYS A 377 -2.50 -12.28 -7.66
C LYS A 377 -2.00 -12.69 -6.27
N GLY A 378 -0.74 -12.43 -6.00
CA GLY A 378 -0.15 -12.50 -4.66
C GLY A 378 0.11 -13.91 -4.10
N ALA A 379 0.02 -14.97 -4.91
CA ALA A 379 0.35 -16.32 -4.47
C ALA A 379 0.98 -17.15 -5.60
N LEU A 380 1.93 -18.04 -5.25
CA LEU A 380 2.42 -19.05 -6.18
C LEU A 380 1.49 -20.24 -6.10
N LEU A 381 0.51 -20.29 -7.02
CA LEU A 381 -0.45 -21.40 -7.14
C LEU A 381 -0.76 -21.65 -8.63
N PRO A 382 -0.96 -22.91 -9.07
CA PRO A 382 -1.39 -23.21 -10.42
C PRO A 382 -2.69 -22.46 -10.77
N GLY A 383 -2.73 -21.84 -11.96
CA GLY A 383 -3.84 -21.02 -12.44
C GLY A 383 -3.77 -19.53 -12.04
N TYR A 384 -2.88 -19.16 -11.12
CA TYR A 384 -2.61 -17.75 -10.78
C TYR A 384 -1.81 -17.08 -11.89
N ASP A 385 -1.87 -15.76 -11.96
CA ASP A 385 -1.06 -14.98 -12.88
C ASP A 385 0.43 -15.25 -12.61
N ALA A 386 1.22 -15.41 -13.65
CA ALA A 386 2.66 -15.64 -13.51
C ALA A 386 3.40 -14.33 -13.18
N ASP A 387 2.94 -13.67 -12.12
CA ASP A 387 3.57 -12.53 -11.48
C ASP A 387 4.55 -13.05 -10.44
N ILE A 388 5.83 -13.00 -10.76
CA ILE A 388 6.86 -13.74 -10.01
C ILE A 388 8.06 -12.83 -9.76
N VAL A 389 8.59 -12.88 -8.54
CA VAL A 389 9.84 -12.22 -8.17
C VAL A 389 10.88 -13.27 -7.83
N ILE A 390 12.01 -13.21 -8.50
CA ILE A 390 13.23 -13.91 -8.11
C ILE A 390 14.01 -12.95 -7.21
N PHE A 391 13.97 -13.20 -5.92
CA PHE A 391 14.53 -12.36 -4.87
C PHE A 391 15.85 -12.94 -4.37
N ASP A 392 16.95 -12.20 -4.52
CA ASP A 392 18.25 -12.61 -4.01
C ASP A 392 18.36 -12.23 -2.52
N PRO A 393 18.27 -13.20 -1.58
CA PRO A 393 18.28 -12.93 -0.14
C PRO A 393 19.66 -12.52 0.40
N LYS A 394 20.70 -12.60 -0.43
CA LYS A 394 22.09 -12.29 -0.04
C LYS A 394 22.58 -10.98 -0.65
N ARG A 395 21.83 -10.38 -1.55
CA ARG A 395 22.18 -9.12 -2.21
C ARG A 395 22.29 -8.01 -1.19
N LYS A 396 23.48 -7.43 -1.03
CA LYS A 396 23.72 -6.26 -0.18
C LYS A 396 23.53 -4.98 -0.99
N LYS A 397 22.79 -4.04 -0.45
CA LYS A 397 22.53 -2.74 -1.08
C LYS A 397 22.40 -1.65 -0.01
N THR A 398 23.04 -0.51 -0.23
CA THR A 398 22.77 0.71 0.53
C THR A 398 21.69 1.50 -0.22
N ILE A 399 20.58 1.79 0.41
CA ILE A 399 19.51 2.58 -0.20
C ILE A 399 20.00 4.01 -0.40
N ARG A 400 19.94 4.49 -1.64
CA ARG A 400 20.27 5.85 -2.04
C ARG A 400 19.30 6.33 -3.09
N ALA A 401 18.75 7.52 -2.92
CA ALA A 401 17.79 8.09 -3.86
C ALA A 401 18.27 8.07 -5.32
N GLY A 402 19.56 8.35 -5.55
CA GLY A 402 20.15 8.32 -6.91
C GLY A 402 20.27 6.93 -7.53
N HIS A 403 19.95 5.86 -6.80
CA HIS A 403 19.95 4.48 -7.27
C HIS A 403 18.54 3.89 -7.35
N LEU A 404 17.52 4.64 -6.95
CA LEU A 404 16.09 4.27 -7.06
C LEU A 404 15.48 4.94 -8.30
N ASN A 405 14.41 4.34 -8.78
CA ASN A 405 13.67 4.84 -9.95
C ASN A 405 12.56 5.84 -9.57
N GLU A 406 12.39 6.14 -8.27
CA GLU A 406 11.44 7.12 -7.76
C GLU A 406 11.82 8.55 -8.15
N ALA A 407 10.85 9.36 -8.61
CA ALA A 407 11.09 10.70 -9.14
C ALA A 407 11.29 11.79 -8.07
N ALA A 408 11.09 11.47 -6.77
CA ALA A 408 11.18 12.44 -5.68
C ALA A 408 12.58 13.06 -5.48
N GLY A 409 13.64 12.36 -5.92
CA GLY A 409 15.05 12.78 -5.76
C GLY A 409 15.55 12.70 -4.32
N TRP A 410 14.82 12.05 -3.43
CA TRP A 410 15.17 11.71 -2.06
C TRP A 410 14.35 10.51 -1.58
N THR A 411 14.82 9.87 -0.52
CA THR A 411 14.11 8.77 0.14
C THR A 411 14.23 8.91 1.66
N PRO A 412 13.19 8.56 2.44
CA PRO A 412 13.28 8.57 3.90
C PRO A 412 14.20 7.45 4.45
N TYR A 413 14.65 6.55 3.59
CA TYR A 413 15.52 5.42 3.90
C TYR A 413 16.97 5.64 3.43
N GLU A 414 17.35 6.87 3.11
CA GLU A 414 18.68 7.21 2.61
C GLU A 414 19.78 6.71 3.55
N GLY A 415 20.73 5.95 3.01
CA GLY A 415 21.87 5.43 3.74
C GLY A 415 21.60 4.13 4.52
N LEU A 416 20.38 3.60 4.55
CA LEU A 416 20.11 2.29 5.17
C LEU A 416 20.74 1.16 4.34
N ASP A 417 21.51 0.30 5.00
CA ASP A 417 22.02 -0.94 4.42
C ASP A 417 20.98 -2.04 4.54
N VAL A 418 20.70 -2.72 3.44
CA VAL A 418 19.75 -3.84 3.39
C VAL A 418 20.41 -5.08 2.80
N VAL A 419 19.95 -6.24 3.22
CA VAL A 419 20.34 -7.55 2.67
C VAL A 419 19.07 -8.23 2.17
N GLY A 420 19.05 -8.48 0.87
CA GLY A 420 17.93 -8.99 0.11
C GLY A 420 17.36 -7.93 -0.83
N TRP A 421 17.31 -8.27 -2.15
CA TRP A 421 16.78 -7.38 -3.18
C TRP A 421 16.18 -8.19 -4.36
N PRO A 422 15.09 -7.69 -5.01
CA PRO A 422 14.57 -8.29 -6.24
C PRO A 422 15.63 -8.30 -7.35
N ARG A 423 15.95 -9.47 -7.90
CA ARG A 423 16.87 -9.62 -9.03
C ARG A 423 16.14 -9.59 -10.37
N THR A 424 15.06 -10.34 -10.46
CA THR A 424 14.25 -10.49 -11.67
C THR A 424 12.79 -10.45 -11.31
N VAL A 425 12.00 -9.71 -12.08
CA VAL A 425 10.54 -9.60 -11.88
C VAL A 425 9.84 -9.97 -13.17
N LEU A 426 8.86 -10.84 -13.06
CA LEU A 426 7.99 -11.22 -14.17
C LEU A 426 6.56 -10.70 -13.90
N LEU A 427 5.97 -10.12 -14.92
CA LEU A 427 4.55 -9.76 -14.97
C LEU A 427 3.89 -10.66 -16.00
N ARG A 428 2.96 -11.52 -15.58
CA ARG A 428 2.27 -12.49 -16.43
C ARG A 428 3.26 -13.27 -17.33
N GLY A 429 4.33 -13.82 -16.71
CA GLY A 429 5.34 -14.62 -17.39
C GLY A 429 6.36 -13.85 -18.25
N MET A 430 6.20 -12.54 -18.40
CA MET A 430 7.12 -11.67 -19.12
C MET A 430 8.10 -11.00 -18.17
N GLU A 431 9.40 -11.12 -18.42
CA GLU A 431 10.41 -10.39 -17.65
C GLU A 431 10.26 -8.89 -17.85
N ILE A 432 10.04 -8.15 -16.75
CA ILE A 432 9.95 -6.69 -16.72
C ILE A 432 11.11 -6.04 -15.99
N VAL A 433 11.78 -6.82 -15.11
CA VAL A 433 13.05 -6.44 -14.49
C VAL A 433 14.00 -7.60 -14.61
N ARG A 434 15.24 -7.33 -15.05
CA ARG A 434 16.34 -8.27 -15.16
C ARG A 434 17.59 -7.67 -14.55
N ASP A 435 18.21 -8.41 -13.62
CA ASP A 435 19.43 -7.97 -12.92
C ASP A 435 19.28 -6.53 -12.34
N GLU A 436 18.15 -6.29 -11.66
CA GLU A 436 17.75 -5.02 -11.05
C GLU A 436 17.43 -3.88 -12.05
N MET A 437 17.49 -4.12 -13.36
CA MET A 437 17.21 -3.13 -14.39
C MET A 437 15.83 -3.33 -15.01
N PHE A 438 15.05 -2.27 -15.13
CA PHE A 438 13.78 -2.32 -15.86
C PHE A 438 14.04 -2.58 -17.35
N VAL A 439 13.44 -3.66 -17.87
CA VAL A 439 13.56 -4.09 -19.28
C VAL A 439 12.18 -4.22 -19.95
N GLY A 440 11.13 -3.96 -19.20
CA GLY A 440 9.74 -4.00 -19.66
C GLY A 440 9.35 -2.80 -20.52
N LYS A 441 8.05 -2.70 -20.78
CA LYS A 441 7.46 -1.52 -21.45
C LYS A 441 6.62 -0.74 -20.43
N PRO A 442 6.70 0.60 -20.39
CA PRO A 442 5.88 1.41 -19.47
C PRO A 442 4.36 1.31 -19.73
N SER A 443 3.95 0.62 -20.79
CA SER A 443 2.54 0.52 -21.23
C SER A 443 1.94 -0.89 -21.16
N GLN A 444 2.61 -1.82 -20.45
CA GLN A 444 2.19 -3.24 -20.47
C GLN A 444 1.25 -3.64 -19.33
N GLY A 445 1.14 -2.81 -18.30
CA GLY A 445 0.22 -3.03 -17.19
C GLY A 445 -1.24 -2.83 -17.60
N CYS A 446 -2.13 -3.55 -16.93
CA CYS A 446 -3.56 -3.56 -17.21
C CYS A 446 -4.37 -3.22 -15.95
N TYR A 447 -5.53 -2.58 -16.15
CA TYR A 447 -6.50 -2.43 -15.09
C TYR A 447 -7.04 -3.79 -14.65
N GLN A 448 -7.03 -4.04 -13.33
CA GLN A 448 -7.53 -5.27 -12.75
C GLN A 448 -8.97 -5.07 -12.25
N ASN A 449 -9.89 -5.85 -12.82
CA ASN A 449 -11.24 -5.93 -12.27
C ASN A 449 -11.17 -6.69 -10.93
N ARG A 450 -11.62 -6.05 -9.85
CA ARG A 450 -11.58 -6.59 -8.50
C ARG A 450 -12.98 -6.95 -8.01
N ASP A 451 -13.08 -8.04 -7.26
CA ASP A 451 -14.33 -8.52 -6.67
C ASP A 451 -14.04 -9.02 -5.25
N LEU A 452 -14.75 -8.51 -4.26
CA LEU A 452 -14.56 -8.93 -2.86
C LEU A 452 -15.36 -10.19 -2.50
N ASN A 453 -16.21 -10.67 -3.40
CA ASN A 453 -17.10 -11.82 -3.20
C ASN A 453 -16.63 -13.07 -3.95
N SER A 454 -15.44 -13.01 -4.61
CA SER A 454 -14.89 -14.13 -5.41
C SER A 454 -13.90 -14.99 -4.62
#